data_2e14ff00f763f254c8c460bcf5306447
#
_entry.id   2e14ff00f763f254c8c460bcf5306447
#
_cell.length_a   1.000
_cell.length_b   1.000
_cell.length_c   1.000
_cell.angle_alpha   90.00
_cell.angle_beta   90.00
_cell.angle_gamma   90.00
#
_symmetry.space_group_name_H-M   'P 1'
#
loop_
_entity.id
_entity.type
_entity.pdbx_description
1 polymer ?
#
loop_
_entity_poly.entity_id
_entity_poly.type
_entity_poly.pdbx_seq_one_letter_code
_entity_poly.pdbx_strand_id
1 'polypeptide(L)'
;MAKQKRKLQNTKKTFTVKVPAANRNYKDTVFRMLFSNRKNLLSLYNAVNQRDYKNPDDLEIVTLENAIYMGMKNDLAFIIDTNLYLYEHQSTYNPNIPLRDLFYISNEYQKLVDKKSLYSSTLQKIPAPNFIEFYNGSTILSDCTELKLSSAFENLSGEPKLELTVTVLNVNEGHNAELMQHCSTLKEYAQYVARVRHYAANMSLNQAVECAVDECIKEGILAEFLSKNRAEVISMSIFEYDKELEEKKLRKAEYEAGFSDGEKSGHETGFSEGRESGFSEGQNHAAIETA
;
A
#
# COMPACT_ATOMS: atom_id res chain seq x y z
N MET A 1 62.23 16.05 -0.88
CA MET A 1 61.41 14.83 -1.05
C MET A 1 59.96 15.16 -0.76
N ALA A 2 59.16 15.38 -1.79
CA ALA A 2 57.74 15.78 -1.67
C ALA A 2 56.84 14.55 -1.76
N LYS A 3 56.04 14.30 -0.69
CA LYS A 3 55.01 13.25 -0.66
C LYS A 3 53.77 13.76 -1.35
N GLN A 4 53.43 13.24 -2.52
CA GLN A 4 52.12 13.43 -3.18
C GLN A 4 51.05 12.66 -2.43
N LYS A 5 50.10 13.40 -1.86
CA LYS A 5 48.82 12.83 -1.36
C LYS A 5 47.85 12.67 -2.54
N ARG A 6 47.56 11.43 -2.93
CA ARG A 6 46.43 11.11 -3.83
C ARG A 6 45.12 11.37 -3.09
N LYS A 7 44.32 12.33 -3.57
CA LYS A 7 42.94 12.51 -3.19
C LYS A 7 42.08 11.49 -3.94
N LEU A 8 41.47 10.55 -3.21
CA LEU A 8 40.34 9.76 -3.74
C LEU A 8 39.13 10.71 -3.88
N GLN A 9 38.74 10.98 -5.10
CA GLN A 9 37.45 11.61 -5.39
C GLN A 9 36.39 10.53 -5.42
N ASN A 10 35.59 10.46 -4.32
CA ASN A 10 34.37 9.69 -4.24
C ASN A 10 33.28 10.45 -5.02
N THR A 11 33.08 10.16 -6.28
CA THR A 11 31.94 10.62 -7.06
C THR A 11 30.71 9.76 -6.72
N LYS A 12 29.94 10.16 -5.69
CA LYS A 12 28.58 9.67 -5.52
C LYS A 12 27.75 10.12 -6.72
N LYS A 13 27.45 9.22 -7.65
CA LYS A 13 26.41 9.42 -8.66
C LYS A 13 25.08 9.43 -7.94
N THR A 14 24.54 10.59 -7.64
CA THR A 14 23.16 10.78 -7.25
C THR A 14 22.29 10.56 -8.49
N PHE A 15 21.65 9.41 -8.57
CA PHE A 15 20.56 9.20 -9.51
C PHE A 15 19.36 10.02 -9.02
N THR A 16 19.17 11.20 -9.59
CA THR A 16 17.92 11.94 -9.46
C THR A 16 16.89 11.27 -10.38
N VAL A 17 16.09 10.36 -9.82
CA VAL A 17 14.86 9.92 -10.46
C VAL A 17 13.97 11.16 -10.55
N LYS A 18 13.74 11.69 -11.75
CA LYS A 18 12.72 12.69 -12.00
C LYS A 18 11.38 12.02 -11.77
N VAL A 19 10.83 12.17 -10.56
CA VAL A 19 9.42 11.84 -10.31
C VAL A 19 8.59 12.80 -11.17
N PRO A 20 7.74 12.31 -12.08
CA PRO A 20 6.84 13.19 -12.84
C PRO A 20 6.02 14.00 -11.84
N ALA A 21 5.88 15.30 -12.07
CA ALA A 21 5.04 16.16 -11.25
C ALA A 21 3.61 15.62 -11.31
N ALA A 22 3.16 14.97 -10.24
CA ALA A 22 1.83 14.40 -10.14
C ALA A 22 0.81 15.54 -10.28
N ASN A 23 0.00 15.46 -11.32
CA ASN A 23 -1.14 16.34 -11.52
C ASN A 23 -2.08 16.17 -10.30
N ARG A 24 -2.31 17.22 -9.53
CA ARG A 24 -2.88 17.21 -8.16
C ARG A 24 -4.33 16.74 -8.04
N ASN A 25 -4.99 16.37 -9.14
CA ASN A 25 -6.43 16.08 -9.19
C ASN A 25 -6.80 14.59 -9.27
N TYR A 26 -5.86 13.64 -9.17
CA TYR A 26 -6.11 12.21 -9.38
C TYR A 26 -6.03 11.42 -8.06
N LYS A 27 -6.96 11.69 -7.15
CA LYS A 27 -6.92 11.04 -5.82
C LYS A 27 -8.20 10.30 -5.45
N ASP A 28 -9.20 10.28 -6.31
CA ASP A 28 -10.44 9.60 -6.01
C ASP A 28 -10.50 8.30 -6.82
N THR A 29 -10.55 7.18 -6.12
CA THR A 29 -10.83 5.86 -6.71
C THR A 29 -12.33 5.61 -6.72
N VAL A 30 -12.79 4.66 -7.54
CA VAL A 30 -14.21 4.23 -7.53
C VAL A 30 -14.60 3.75 -6.14
N PHE A 31 -13.71 3.05 -5.44
CA PHE A 31 -13.89 2.65 -4.05
C PHE A 31 -14.17 3.86 -3.14
N ARG A 32 -13.35 4.88 -3.21
CA ARG A 32 -13.52 6.09 -2.40
C ARG A 32 -14.83 6.82 -2.73
N MET A 33 -15.19 6.92 -4.02
CA MET A 33 -16.48 7.52 -4.41
C MET A 33 -17.66 6.78 -3.78
N LEU A 34 -17.66 5.44 -3.83
CA LEU A 34 -18.73 4.61 -3.26
C LEU A 34 -18.85 4.80 -1.75
N PHE A 35 -17.72 4.75 -1.04
CA PHE A 35 -17.68 4.75 0.42
C PHE A 35 -17.52 6.14 1.05
N SER A 36 -17.42 7.21 0.25
CA SER A 36 -17.63 8.59 0.73
C SER A 36 -19.11 8.85 1.08
N ASN A 37 -20.02 8.02 0.59
CA ASN A 37 -21.41 8.02 1.04
C ASN A 37 -21.51 7.41 2.44
N ARG A 38 -22.01 8.17 3.42
CA ARG A 38 -22.10 7.74 4.84
C ARG A 38 -22.87 6.45 5.04
N LYS A 39 -23.94 6.19 4.26
CA LYS A 39 -24.71 4.94 4.36
C LYS A 39 -23.88 3.73 3.92
N ASN A 40 -23.16 3.88 2.79
CA ASN A 40 -22.27 2.83 2.29
C ASN A 40 -21.11 2.59 3.26
N LEU A 41 -20.52 3.67 3.79
CA LEU A 41 -19.42 3.59 4.76
C LEU A 41 -19.88 2.91 6.06
N LEU A 42 -21.08 3.22 6.56
CA LEU A 42 -21.65 2.54 7.74
C LEU A 42 -21.89 1.06 7.46
N SER A 43 -22.40 0.72 6.28
CA SER A 43 -22.58 -0.69 5.87
C SER A 43 -21.25 -1.43 5.84
N LEU A 44 -20.20 -0.81 5.28
CA LEU A 44 -18.86 -1.37 5.26
C LEU A 44 -18.29 -1.54 6.67
N TYR A 45 -18.43 -0.51 7.52
CA TYR A 45 -18.00 -0.56 8.91
C TYR A 45 -18.70 -1.69 9.68
N ASN A 46 -20.02 -1.81 9.54
CA ASN A 46 -20.79 -2.87 10.18
C ASN A 46 -20.32 -4.27 9.74
N ALA A 47 -20.10 -4.44 8.44
CA ALA A 47 -19.66 -5.73 7.88
C ALA A 47 -18.26 -6.11 8.37
N VAL A 48 -17.32 -5.17 8.39
CA VAL A 48 -15.93 -5.41 8.83
C VAL A 48 -15.86 -5.70 10.33
N ASN A 49 -16.63 -4.97 11.14
CA ASN A 49 -16.53 -5.02 12.60
C ASN A 49 -17.63 -5.87 13.24
N GLN A 50 -18.47 -6.55 12.43
CA GLN A 50 -19.60 -7.36 12.90
C GLN A 50 -20.52 -6.55 13.85
N ARG A 51 -20.86 -5.33 13.42
CA ARG A 51 -21.73 -4.39 14.14
C ARG A 51 -23.04 -4.18 13.38
N ASP A 52 -23.99 -3.51 14.02
CA ASP A 52 -25.31 -3.25 13.44
C ASP A 52 -25.81 -1.82 13.73
N TYR A 53 -24.95 -0.83 13.51
CA TYR A 53 -25.34 0.58 13.59
C TYR A 53 -26.33 0.92 12.48
N LYS A 54 -27.36 1.69 12.80
CA LYS A 54 -28.43 2.04 11.87
C LYS A 54 -28.39 3.48 11.39
N ASN A 55 -27.78 4.35 12.19
CA ASN A 55 -27.74 5.78 11.89
C ASN A 55 -26.40 6.17 11.27
N PRO A 56 -26.34 6.61 9.99
CA PRO A 56 -25.12 7.06 9.37
C PRO A 56 -24.48 8.31 10.02
N ASP A 57 -25.26 9.06 10.81
CA ASP A 57 -24.75 10.25 11.50
C ASP A 57 -23.90 9.90 12.73
N ASP A 58 -23.89 8.64 13.17
CA ASP A 58 -22.98 8.13 14.19
C ASP A 58 -21.52 8.12 13.71
N LEU A 59 -21.29 8.23 12.39
CA LEU A 59 -19.97 8.37 11.79
C LEU A 59 -19.54 9.83 11.80
N GLU A 60 -18.46 10.15 12.48
CA GLU A 60 -17.76 11.43 12.36
C GLU A 60 -16.66 11.31 11.32
N ILE A 61 -16.85 11.92 10.15
CA ILE A 61 -15.84 11.91 9.07
C ILE A 61 -14.70 12.85 9.45
N VAL A 62 -13.51 12.31 9.58
CA VAL A 62 -12.28 13.06 9.82
C VAL A 62 -11.58 13.27 8.48
N THR A 63 -11.67 14.48 7.94
CA THR A 63 -11.07 14.78 6.65
C THR A 63 -9.56 14.98 6.79
N LEU A 64 -8.78 14.10 6.18
CA LEU A 64 -7.32 14.22 6.08
C LEU A 64 -6.87 15.24 5.02
N GLU A 65 -7.62 16.34 4.82
CA GLU A 65 -7.39 17.31 3.74
C GLU A 65 -6.00 17.96 3.74
N ASN A 66 -5.28 17.93 4.84
CA ASN A 66 -4.01 18.63 5.00
C ASN A 66 -2.79 17.73 5.25
N ALA A 67 -2.89 16.43 5.12
CA ALA A 67 -1.74 15.54 5.19
C ALA A 67 -0.92 15.60 3.88
N ILE A 68 -0.54 16.80 3.45
CA ILE A 68 0.43 17.01 2.35
C ILE A 68 1.84 16.89 2.93
N TYR A 69 2.11 15.80 3.65
CA TYR A 69 3.48 15.41 3.90
C TYR A 69 3.78 14.25 2.93
N MET A 70 4.67 14.48 1.98
CA MET A 70 5.10 13.54 0.94
C MET A 70 4.02 13.13 -0.10
N GLY A 71 2.93 13.89 -0.29
CA GLY A 71 1.93 13.57 -1.33
C GLY A 71 1.02 12.38 -1.01
N MET A 72 1.03 11.87 0.22
CA MET A 72 0.20 10.75 0.66
C MET A 72 -1.10 11.25 1.28
N LYS A 73 -2.22 10.65 0.90
CA LYS A 73 -3.55 10.86 1.50
C LYS A 73 -4.11 9.49 1.87
N ASN A 74 -4.75 9.38 3.03
CA ASN A 74 -5.61 8.25 3.36
C ASN A 74 -6.92 8.37 2.60
N ASP A 75 -7.53 7.25 2.19
CA ASP A 75 -8.75 7.25 1.40
C ASP A 75 -9.96 7.66 2.24
N LEU A 76 -10.15 7.05 3.40
CA LEU A 76 -11.28 7.29 4.30
C LEU A 76 -10.81 7.25 5.76
N ALA A 77 -11.07 8.32 6.51
CA ALA A 77 -10.86 8.35 7.95
C ALA A 77 -12.12 8.83 8.67
N PHE A 78 -12.52 8.13 9.72
CA PHE A 78 -13.72 8.45 10.49
C PHE A 78 -13.62 7.98 11.93
N ILE A 79 -14.40 8.61 12.81
CA ILE A 79 -14.53 8.24 14.21
C ILE A 79 -15.94 7.70 14.44
N ILE A 80 -16.01 6.59 15.15
CA ILE A 80 -17.25 6.03 15.70
C ILE A 80 -16.96 5.43 17.08
N ASP A 81 -17.81 5.69 18.06
CA ASP A 81 -17.64 5.23 19.44
C ASP A 81 -16.25 5.46 20.02
N THR A 82 -15.69 6.66 19.82
CA THR A 82 -14.36 7.03 20.28
C THR A 82 -13.20 6.22 19.68
N ASN A 83 -13.44 5.46 18.62
CA ASN A 83 -12.39 4.79 17.84
C ASN A 83 -12.19 5.50 16.51
N LEU A 84 -10.94 5.66 16.11
CA LEU A 84 -10.57 6.22 14.81
C LEU A 84 -10.26 5.07 13.84
N TYR A 85 -10.93 5.06 12.69
CA TYR A 85 -10.72 4.08 11.63
C TYR A 85 -10.06 4.76 10.43
N LEU A 86 -8.97 4.14 9.96
CA LEU A 86 -8.30 4.50 8.72
C LEU A 86 -8.51 3.35 7.74
N TYR A 87 -9.33 3.61 6.72
CA TYR A 87 -9.63 2.67 5.64
C TYR A 87 -8.89 3.10 4.39
N GLU A 88 -8.01 2.24 3.89
CA GLU A 88 -7.30 2.44 2.63
C GLU A 88 -7.70 1.37 1.62
N HIS A 89 -7.67 1.75 0.34
CA HIS A 89 -7.87 0.85 -0.78
C HIS A 89 -6.58 0.76 -1.60
N GLN A 90 -6.13 -0.47 -1.89
CA GLN A 90 -4.88 -0.70 -2.61
C GLN A 90 -5.08 -1.77 -3.70
N SER A 91 -4.68 -1.43 -4.94
CA SER A 91 -4.60 -2.39 -6.05
C SER A 91 -3.24 -3.11 -6.15
N THR A 92 -2.27 -2.68 -5.35
CA THR A 92 -0.92 -3.27 -5.31
C THR A 92 -0.52 -3.59 -3.88
N TYR A 93 0.04 -4.79 -3.64
CA TYR A 93 0.55 -5.15 -2.33
C TYR A 93 1.76 -4.27 -1.97
N ASN A 94 1.69 -3.63 -0.80
CA ASN A 94 2.76 -2.77 -0.31
C ASN A 94 3.10 -3.08 1.16
N PRO A 95 4.27 -3.68 1.45
CA PRO A 95 4.65 -4.02 2.82
C PRO A 95 4.95 -2.80 3.70
N ASN A 96 5.06 -1.61 3.12
CA ASN A 96 5.35 -0.37 3.86
C ASN A 96 4.09 0.35 4.37
N ILE A 97 2.90 -0.24 4.23
CA ILE A 97 1.65 0.35 4.73
C ILE A 97 1.73 0.68 6.22
N PRO A 98 2.21 -0.20 7.13
CA PRO A 98 2.29 0.15 8.54
C PRO A 98 3.14 1.39 8.83
N LEU A 99 4.21 1.58 8.07
CA LEU A 99 5.06 2.79 8.21
C LEU A 99 4.35 4.04 7.69
N ARG A 100 3.56 3.93 6.61
CA ARG A 100 2.73 5.03 6.10
C ARG A 100 1.64 5.41 7.10
N ASP A 101 0.95 4.43 7.66
CA ASP A 101 -0.11 4.62 8.63
C ASP A 101 0.39 5.23 9.95
N LEU A 102 1.62 4.92 10.36
CA LEU A 102 2.27 5.58 11.49
C LEU A 102 2.36 7.11 11.27
N PHE A 103 2.73 7.55 10.08
CA PHE A 103 2.78 8.97 9.76
C PHE A 103 1.38 9.58 9.68
N TYR A 104 0.40 8.87 9.13
CA TYR A 104 -0.98 9.34 9.07
C TYR A 104 -1.58 9.53 10.46
N ILE A 105 -1.49 8.53 11.31
CA ILE A 105 -2.06 8.60 12.65
C ILE A 105 -1.37 9.65 13.52
N SER A 106 -0.04 9.81 13.38
CA SER A 106 0.70 10.85 14.07
C SER A 106 0.19 12.24 13.71
N ASN A 107 -0.08 12.49 12.42
CA ASN A 107 -0.63 13.76 11.95
C ASN A 107 -2.05 14.00 12.46
N GLU A 108 -2.90 12.96 12.51
CA GLU A 108 -4.26 13.09 13.05
C GLU A 108 -4.25 13.37 14.53
N TYR A 109 -3.47 12.65 15.30
CA TYR A 109 -3.35 12.92 16.74
C TYR A 109 -2.83 14.31 17.06
N GLN A 110 -1.93 14.86 16.23
CA GLN A 110 -1.48 16.25 16.41
C GLN A 110 -2.59 17.29 16.28
N LYS A 111 -3.68 16.99 15.56
CA LYS A 111 -4.85 17.86 15.43
C LYS A 111 -5.82 17.71 16.60
N LEU A 112 -5.93 16.48 17.13
CA LEU A 112 -6.87 16.14 18.21
C LEU A 112 -6.34 16.51 19.59
N VAL A 113 -5.02 16.63 19.75
CA VAL A 113 -4.37 16.85 21.04
C VAL A 113 -4.13 18.34 21.29
N ASP A 114 -4.50 18.81 22.49
CA ASP A 114 -4.06 20.14 22.95
C ASP A 114 -2.57 20.11 23.34
N LYS A 115 -1.75 20.76 22.51
CA LYS A 115 -0.29 20.79 22.70
C LYS A 115 0.15 21.36 24.05
N LYS A 116 -0.60 22.27 24.63
CA LYS A 116 -0.27 22.84 25.94
C LYS A 116 -0.51 21.85 27.07
N SER A 117 -1.58 21.09 26.97
CA SER A 117 -1.96 20.07 27.95
C SER A 117 -1.08 18.82 27.93
N LEU A 118 -0.25 18.61 26.87
CA LEU A 118 0.73 17.52 26.84
C LEU A 118 1.78 17.59 27.96
N TYR A 119 2.02 18.78 28.48
CA TYR A 119 2.97 19.01 29.58
C TYR A 119 2.29 19.05 30.95
N SER A 120 0.98 18.82 31.02
CA SER A 120 0.25 18.77 32.28
C SER A 120 0.35 17.39 32.94
N SER A 121 -0.03 17.28 34.20
CA SER A 121 -0.12 16.00 34.91
C SER A 121 -1.40 15.20 34.56
N THR A 122 -2.30 15.76 33.75
CA THR A 122 -3.56 15.14 33.38
C THR A 122 -3.39 14.34 32.08
N LEU A 123 -3.76 13.06 32.10
CA LEU A 123 -3.73 12.21 30.91
C LEU A 123 -4.74 12.71 29.87
N GLN A 124 -4.27 13.03 28.67
CA GLN A 124 -5.12 13.26 27.53
C GLN A 124 -5.55 11.92 26.91
N LYS A 125 -6.83 11.74 26.70
CA LYS A 125 -7.38 10.58 25.98
C LYS A 125 -7.50 10.91 24.50
N ILE A 126 -7.13 9.96 23.66
CA ILE A 126 -7.24 10.04 22.20
C ILE A 126 -8.02 8.82 21.69
N PRO A 127 -8.69 8.89 20.52
CA PRO A 127 -9.35 7.74 19.91
C PRO A 127 -8.37 6.60 19.64
N ALA A 128 -8.78 5.36 19.92
CA ALA A 128 -7.97 4.20 19.56
C ALA A 128 -7.94 4.03 18.03
N PRO A 129 -6.77 3.85 17.39
CA PRO A 129 -6.67 3.75 15.95
C PRO A 129 -6.89 2.31 15.48
N ASN A 130 -7.57 2.17 14.33
CA ASN A 130 -7.77 0.90 13.63
C ASN A 130 -7.39 1.10 12.17
N PHE A 131 -6.52 0.23 11.65
CA PHE A 131 -5.96 0.32 10.30
C PHE A 131 -6.43 -0.86 9.47
N ILE A 132 -7.17 -0.58 8.40
CA ILE A 132 -7.72 -1.60 7.52
C ILE A 132 -7.45 -1.23 6.07
N GLU A 133 -6.81 -2.15 5.35
CA GLU A 133 -6.53 -2.05 3.93
C GLU A 133 -7.46 -2.99 3.15
N PHE A 134 -8.19 -2.47 2.20
CA PHE A 134 -9.00 -3.23 1.25
C PHE A 134 -8.17 -3.49 -0.01
N TYR A 135 -7.67 -4.71 -0.13
CA TYR A 135 -6.80 -5.11 -1.23
C TYR A 135 -7.62 -5.73 -2.36
N ASN A 136 -7.51 -5.18 -3.55
CA ASN A 136 -8.11 -5.74 -4.76
C ASN A 136 -7.10 -6.00 -5.90
N GLY A 137 -5.82 -6.08 -5.58
CA GLY A 137 -4.77 -6.28 -6.59
C GLY A 137 -4.73 -7.69 -7.16
N SER A 138 -3.78 -7.92 -8.06
CA SER A 138 -3.61 -9.20 -8.78
C SER A 138 -2.59 -10.15 -8.12
N THR A 139 -1.87 -9.72 -7.08
CA THR A 139 -1.03 -10.62 -6.28
C THR A 139 -1.94 -11.54 -5.47
N ILE A 140 -1.64 -12.84 -5.46
CA ILE A 140 -2.42 -13.83 -4.70
C ILE A 140 -2.17 -13.60 -3.22
N LEU A 141 -3.21 -13.23 -2.49
CA LEU A 141 -3.21 -13.06 -1.05
C LEU A 141 -4.33 -13.89 -0.43
N SER A 142 -4.16 -14.30 0.84
CA SER A 142 -5.24 -14.89 1.65
C SER A 142 -6.37 -13.89 1.86
N ASP A 143 -7.50 -14.36 2.37
CA ASP A 143 -8.66 -13.51 2.68
C ASP A 143 -8.33 -12.38 3.67
N CYS A 144 -7.50 -12.71 4.66
CA CYS A 144 -7.02 -11.76 5.65
C CYS A 144 -5.52 -11.95 5.89
N THR A 145 -4.78 -10.86 5.95
CA THR A 145 -3.34 -10.82 6.25
C THR A 145 -3.06 -9.67 7.21
N GLU A 146 -2.14 -9.85 8.13
CA GLU A 146 -1.66 -8.78 9.00
C GLU A 146 -0.28 -8.29 8.55
N LEU A 147 -0.12 -6.96 8.46
CA LEU A 147 1.16 -6.30 8.29
C LEU A 147 1.54 -5.60 9.58
N LYS A 148 2.79 -5.75 10.00
CA LYS A 148 3.30 -5.20 11.26
C LYS A 148 4.41 -4.20 11.01
N LEU A 149 4.39 -3.09 11.74
CA LEU A 149 5.43 -2.06 11.68
C LEU A 149 6.80 -2.62 12.07
N SER A 150 6.82 -3.53 13.04
CA SER A 150 8.05 -4.16 13.50
C SER A 150 8.81 -4.94 12.42
N SER A 151 8.12 -5.33 11.35
CA SER A 151 8.77 -5.98 10.18
C SER A 151 9.70 -5.03 9.42
N ALA A 152 9.60 -3.72 9.63
CA ALA A 152 10.46 -2.70 9.03
C ALA A 152 11.69 -2.35 9.90
N PHE A 153 11.82 -2.92 11.10
CA PHE A 153 12.96 -2.62 11.97
C PHE A 153 14.18 -3.46 11.61
N GLU A 154 15.29 -2.82 11.31
CA GLU A 154 16.54 -3.49 10.90
C GLU A 154 17.10 -4.43 11.98
N ASN A 155 17.04 -4.02 13.25
CA ASN A 155 17.62 -4.75 14.39
C ASN A 155 16.63 -4.82 15.54
N LEU A 156 15.63 -5.71 15.44
CA LEU A 156 14.68 -5.95 16.51
C LEU A 156 15.22 -6.98 17.48
N SER A 157 15.47 -6.58 18.73
CA SER A 157 15.83 -7.47 19.83
C SER A 157 14.71 -7.53 20.86
N GLY A 158 14.04 -8.66 20.95
CA GLY A 158 12.89 -8.88 21.83
C GLY A 158 11.61 -8.25 21.29
N GLU A 159 10.65 -7.97 22.18
CA GLU A 159 9.37 -7.38 21.81
C GLU A 159 9.52 -5.92 21.34
N PRO A 160 8.85 -5.52 20.23
CA PRO A 160 8.88 -4.15 19.75
C PRO A 160 8.30 -3.19 20.80
N LYS A 161 8.96 -2.05 21.01
CA LYS A 161 8.44 -1.00 21.91
C LYS A 161 7.45 -0.06 21.21
N LEU A 162 7.40 -0.13 19.90
CA LEU A 162 6.41 0.53 19.07
C LEU A 162 5.89 -0.52 18.06
N GLU A 163 4.60 -0.76 18.08
CA GLU A 163 3.94 -1.64 17.12
C GLU A 163 2.69 -0.98 16.55
N LEU A 164 2.47 -1.17 15.27
CA LEU A 164 1.26 -0.83 14.55
C LEU A 164 0.94 -2.01 13.62
N THR A 165 -0.28 -2.52 13.73
CA THR A 165 -0.74 -3.63 12.91
C THR A 165 -1.83 -3.15 11.95
N VAL A 166 -1.68 -3.48 10.67
CA VAL A 166 -2.66 -3.22 9.63
C VAL A 166 -3.31 -4.52 9.21
N THR A 167 -4.64 -4.56 9.23
CA THR A 167 -5.41 -5.70 8.71
C THR A 167 -5.66 -5.49 7.22
N VAL A 168 -5.13 -6.38 6.38
CA VAL A 168 -5.33 -6.39 4.93
C VAL A 168 -6.45 -7.38 4.61
N LEU A 169 -7.56 -6.91 4.04
CA LEU A 169 -8.70 -7.70 3.61
C LEU A 169 -8.69 -7.83 2.09
N ASN A 170 -8.60 -9.05 1.58
CA ASN A 170 -8.66 -9.32 0.15
C ASN A 170 -10.11 -9.19 -0.33
N VAL A 171 -10.41 -8.12 -1.07
CA VAL A 171 -11.76 -7.83 -1.57
C VAL A 171 -11.93 -8.17 -3.05
N ASN A 172 -11.09 -9.03 -3.60
CA ASN A 172 -11.33 -9.59 -4.92
C ASN A 172 -12.56 -10.51 -4.91
N GLU A 173 -13.18 -10.67 -6.08
CA GLU A 173 -14.29 -11.61 -6.24
C GLU A 173 -13.87 -13.03 -5.82
N GLY A 174 -14.73 -13.71 -5.05
CA GLY A 174 -14.46 -15.04 -4.50
C GLY A 174 -13.75 -15.05 -3.14
N HIS A 175 -13.33 -13.90 -2.62
CA HIS A 175 -12.71 -13.77 -1.30
C HIS A 175 -13.67 -13.17 -0.27
N ASN A 176 -13.39 -13.40 1.03
CA ASN A 176 -14.12 -12.83 2.17
C ASN A 176 -15.65 -12.92 2.03
N ALA A 177 -16.17 -14.12 1.78
CA ALA A 177 -17.59 -14.36 1.46
C ALA A 177 -18.54 -13.78 2.51
N GLU A 178 -18.22 -13.88 3.80
CA GLU A 178 -19.03 -13.34 4.88
C GLU A 178 -19.08 -11.80 4.82
N LEU A 179 -17.93 -11.14 4.64
CA LEU A 179 -17.85 -9.69 4.48
C LEU A 179 -18.69 -9.23 3.27
N MET A 180 -18.60 -9.95 2.15
CA MET A 180 -19.34 -9.66 0.93
C MET A 180 -20.85 -9.85 1.09
N GLN A 181 -21.29 -10.78 1.93
CA GLN A 181 -22.72 -10.95 2.25
C GLN A 181 -23.28 -9.80 3.08
N HIS A 182 -22.50 -9.23 3.98
CA HIS A 182 -22.92 -8.16 4.89
C HIS A 182 -22.75 -6.76 4.28
N CYS A 183 -21.99 -6.60 3.19
CA CYS A 183 -21.82 -5.33 2.47
C CYS A 183 -22.04 -5.52 0.97
N SER A 184 -23.29 -5.36 0.50
CA SER A 184 -23.64 -5.50 -0.92
C SER A 184 -22.85 -4.56 -1.82
N THR A 185 -22.65 -3.31 -1.40
CA THR A 185 -21.86 -2.33 -2.16
C THR A 185 -20.42 -2.79 -2.38
N LEU A 186 -19.77 -3.43 -1.38
CA LEU A 186 -18.42 -3.98 -1.52
C LEU A 186 -18.42 -5.18 -2.47
N LYS A 187 -19.40 -6.07 -2.36
CA LYS A 187 -19.57 -7.22 -3.27
C LYS A 187 -19.72 -6.76 -4.72
N GLU A 188 -20.61 -5.80 -4.96
CA GLU A 188 -20.86 -5.26 -6.30
C GLU A 188 -19.63 -4.53 -6.86
N TYR A 189 -18.86 -3.85 -5.99
CA TYR A 189 -17.58 -3.27 -6.37
C TYR A 189 -16.56 -4.35 -6.80
N ALA A 190 -16.43 -5.44 -6.04
CA ALA A 190 -15.56 -6.57 -6.41
C ALA A 190 -15.94 -7.16 -7.77
N GLN A 191 -17.23 -7.33 -8.02
CA GLN A 191 -17.75 -7.82 -9.31
C GLN A 191 -17.45 -6.86 -10.46
N TYR A 192 -17.60 -5.56 -10.26
CA TYR A 192 -17.23 -4.55 -11.25
C TYR A 192 -15.75 -4.62 -11.61
N VAL A 193 -14.88 -4.65 -10.61
CA VAL A 193 -13.41 -4.76 -10.80
C VAL A 193 -13.04 -6.05 -11.55
N ALA A 194 -13.65 -7.17 -11.20
CA ALA A 194 -13.41 -8.46 -11.88
C ALA A 194 -13.80 -8.39 -13.36
N ARG A 195 -14.91 -7.73 -13.72
CA ARG A 195 -15.32 -7.53 -15.11
C ARG A 195 -14.37 -6.66 -15.89
N VAL A 196 -13.91 -5.54 -15.30
CA VAL A 196 -12.91 -4.68 -15.95
C VAL A 196 -11.66 -5.51 -16.28
N ARG A 197 -11.17 -6.31 -15.33
CA ARG A 197 -9.99 -7.18 -15.55
C ARG A 197 -10.23 -8.24 -16.61
N HIS A 198 -11.40 -8.86 -16.60
CA HIS A 198 -11.78 -9.85 -17.60
C HIS A 198 -11.73 -9.28 -19.02
N TYR A 199 -12.33 -8.12 -19.24
CA TYR A 199 -12.31 -7.46 -20.52
C TYR A 199 -10.93 -6.93 -20.91
N ALA A 200 -10.16 -6.38 -19.96
CA ALA A 200 -8.81 -5.87 -20.21
C ALA A 200 -7.80 -6.93 -20.65
N ALA A 201 -8.10 -8.22 -20.42
CA ALA A 201 -7.28 -9.31 -20.96
C ALA A 201 -7.34 -9.46 -22.48
N ASN A 202 -8.42 -8.97 -23.14
CA ASN A 202 -8.69 -9.21 -24.54
C ASN A 202 -8.92 -7.95 -25.39
N MET A 203 -8.97 -6.77 -24.78
CA MET A 203 -9.22 -5.50 -25.49
C MET A 203 -8.47 -4.34 -24.82
N SER A 204 -8.52 -3.16 -25.44
CA SER A 204 -7.92 -1.96 -24.85
C SER A 204 -8.61 -1.60 -23.54
N LEU A 205 -7.84 -1.02 -22.59
CA LEU A 205 -8.35 -0.65 -21.28
C LEU A 205 -9.60 0.25 -21.36
N ASN A 206 -9.61 1.23 -22.24
CA ASN A 206 -10.76 2.12 -22.43
C ASN A 206 -12.02 1.33 -22.80
N GLN A 207 -11.91 0.43 -23.78
CA GLN A 207 -13.02 -0.45 -24.17
C GLN A 207 -13.44 -1.41 -23.06
N ALA A 208 -12.47 -1.96 -22.33
CA ALA A 208 -12.72 -2.87 -21.22
C ALA A 208 -13.55 -2.21 -20.11
N VAL A 209 -13.18 -0.98 -19.72
CA VAL A 209 -13.90 -0.23 -18.69
C VAL A 209 -15.31 0.13 -19.16
N GLU A 210 -15.47 0.60 -20.41
CA GLU A 210 -16.80 0.92 -20.97
C GLU A 210 -17.70 -0.31 -21.03
N CYS A 211 -17.20 -1.45 -21.53
CA CYS A 211 -17.94 -2.70 -21.55
C CYS A 211 -18.34 -3.18 -20.15
N ALA A 212 -17.42 -3.13 -19.20
CA ALA A 212 -17.71 -3.52 -17.82
C ALA A 212 -18.78 -2.64 -17.17
N VAL A 213 -18.72 -1.31 -17.38
CA VAL A 213 -19.74 -0.37 -16.87
C VAL A 213 -21.10 -0.68 -17.48
N ASP A 214 -21.18 -0.87 -18.80
CA ASP A 214 -22.43 -1.12 -19.49
C ASP A 214 -23.06 -2.48 -19.10
N GLU A 215 -22.25 -3.50 -18.92
CA GLU A 215 -22.69 -4.80 -18.45
C GLU A 215 -23.17 -4.75 -16.99
N CYS A 216 -22.40 -4.14 -16.11
CA CYS A 216 -22.79 -3.99 -14.69
C CYS A 216 -24.12 -3.23 -14.56
N ILE A 217 -24.33 -2.15 -15.33
CA ILE A 217 -25.60 -1.42 -15.32
C ILE A 217 -26.76 -2.33 -15.76
N LYS A 218 -26.58 -3.13 -16.82
CA LYS A 218 -27.61 -4.06 -17.31
C LYS A 218 -27.97 -5.14 -16.30
N GLU A 219 -27.01 -5.61 -15.54
CA GLU A 219 -27.19 -6.68 -14.55
C GLU A 219 -27.59 -6.15 -13.16
N GLY A 220 -27.72 -4.85 -12.99
CA GLY A 220 -28.10 -4.24 -11.72
C GLY A 220 -26.95 -4.10 -10.71
N ILE A 221 -25.71 -4.34 -11.12
CA ILE A 221 -24.51 -4.23 -10.29
C ILE A 221 -24.06 -2.76 -10.23
N LEU A 222 -24.11 -2.15 -9.05
CA LEU A 222 -23.86 -0.71 -8.86
C LEU A 222 -24.63 0.18 -9.85
N ALA A 223 -25.76 -0.28 -10.38
CA ALA A 223 -26.42 0.29 -11.56
C ALA A 223 -26.76 1.76 -11.41
N GLU A 224 -27.33 2.17 -10.28
CA GLU A 224 -27.66 3.58 -10.01
C GLU A 224 -26.40 4.44 -9.94
N PHE A 225 -25.37 3.97 -9.23
CA PHE A 225 -24.11 4.67 -9.05
C PHE A 225 -23.36 4.82 -10.39
N LEU A 226 -23.24 3.72 -11.15
CA LEU A 226 -22.54 3.71 -12.45
C LEU A 226 -23.26 4.56 -13.49
N SER A 227 -24.61 4.53 -13.52
CA SER A 227 -25.40 5.36 -14.43
C SER A 227 -25.25 6.84 -14.13
N LYS A 228 -25.26 7.21 -12.86
CA LYS A 228 -25.15 8.61 -12.42
C LYS A 228 -23.74 9.18 -12.62
N ASN A 229 -22.71 8.37 -12.40
CA ASN A 229 -21.31 8.81 -12.40
C ASN A 229 -20.50 8.24 -13.56
N ARG A 230 -21.16 7.80 -14.66
CA ARG A 230 -20.56 7.01 -15.73
C ARG A 230 -19.24 7.57 -16.28
N ALA A 231 -19.21 8.85 -16.65
CA ALA A 231 -18.03 9.48 -17.24
C ALA A 231 -16.86 9.55 -16.24
N GLU A 232 -17.15 9.87 -14.99
CA GLU A 232 -16.16 9.98 -13.92
C GLU A 232 -15.57 8.60 -13.56
N VAL A 233 -16.43 7.57 -13.41
CA VAL A 233 -16.02 6.19 -13.15
C VAL A 233 -15.13 5.66 -14.28
N ILE A 234 -15.49 5.89 -15.55
CA ILE A 234 -14.68 5.45 -16.70
C ILE A 234 -13.30 6.12 -16.63
N SER A 235 -13.25 7.43 -16.45
CA SER A 235 -11.97 8.16 -16.38
C SER A 235 -11.09 7.69 -15.22
N MET A 236 -11.67 7.50 -14.03
CA MET A 236 -10.94 7.03 -12.85
C MET A 236 -10.43 5.62 -13.01
N SER A 237 -11.27 4.70 -13.50
CA SER A 237 -10.89 3.31 -13.69
C SER A 237 -9.76 3.15 -14.70
N ILE A 238 -9.79 3.89 -15.80
CA ILE A 238 -8.70 3.90 -16.79
C ILE A 238 -7.40 4.33 -16.12
N PHE A 239 -7.43 5.40 -15.34
CA PHE A 239 -6.24 5.89 -14.64
C PHE A 239 -5.71 4.89 -13.58
N GLU A 240 -6.59 4.29 -12.80
CA GLU A 240 -6.24 3.33 -11.75
C GLU A 240 -5.57 2.09 -12.35
N TYR A 241 -6.09 1.56 -13.44
CA TYR A 241 -5.50 0.39 -14.13
C TYR A 241 -4.21 0.72 -14.87
N ASP A 242 -4.09 1.88 -15.50
CA ASP A 242 -2.83 2.32 -16.11
C ASP A 242 -1.72 2.43 -15.08
N LYS A 243 -2.04 3.00 -13.90
CA LYS A 243 -1.11 3.06 -12.77
C LYS A 243 -0.69 1.67 -12.29
N GLU A 244 -1.64 0.74 -12.15
CA GLU A 244 -1.34 -0.65 -11.76
C GLU A 244 -0.39 -1.33 -12.77
N LEU A 245 -0.60 -1.11 -14.06
CA LEU A 245 0.27 -1.65 -15.11
C LEU A 245 1.67 -1.04 -15.08
N GLU A 246 1.78 0.27 -14.86
CA GLU A 246 3.07 0.95 -14.74
C GLU A 246 3.84 0.48 -13.51
N GLU A 247 3.18 0.36 -12.36
CA GLU A 247 3.80 -0.17 -11.14
C GLU A 247 4.28 -1.61 -11.30
N LYS A 248 3.52 -2.46 -12.00
CA LYS A 248 3.96 -3.83 -12.32
C LYS A 248 5.20 -3.85 -13.21
N LYS A 249 5.24 -3.00 -14.23
CA LYS A 249 6.41 -2.89 -15.11
C LYS A 249 7.64 -2.41 -14.34
N LEU A 250 7.47 -1.42 -13.46
CA LEU A 250 8.53 -0.88 -12.62
C LEU A 250 9.08 -1.96 -11.67
N ARG A 251 8.20 -2.66 -10.94
CA ARG A 251 8.61 -3.76 -10.05
C ARG A 251 9.34 -4.89 -10.79
N LYS A 252 8.88 -5.22 -11.99
CA LYS A 252 9.55 -6.22 -12.81
C LYS A 252 10.96 -5.75 -13.20
N ALA A 253 11.11 -4.50 -13.62
CA ALA A 253 12.39 -3.93 -13.96
C ALA A 253 13.34 -3.84 -12.74
N GLU A 254 12.82 -3.46 -11.57
CA GLU A 254 13.57 -3.44 -10.31
C GLU A 254 14.03 -4.84 -9.90
N TYR A 255 13.16 -5.84 -10.02
CA TYR A 255 13.51 -7.24 -9.75
C TYR A 255 14.59 -7.75 -10.70
N GLU A 256 14.46 -7.50 -12.02
CA GLU A 256 15.45 -7.88 -13.02
C GLU A 256 16.81 -7.19 -12.78
N ALA A 257 16.79 -5.92 -12.41
CA ALA A 257 18.00 -5.18 -12.05
C ALA A 257 18.67 -5.74 -10.78
N GLY A 258 17.88 -5.97 -9.71
CA GLY A 258 18.39 -6.54 -8.47
C GLY A 258 18.92 -7.95 -8.64
N PHE A 259 18.27 -8.78 -9.47
CA PHE A 259 18.76 -10.12 -9.81
C PHE A 259 20.09 -10.06 -10.55
N SER A 260 20.22 -9.18 -11.57
CA SER A 260 21.45 -9.00 -12.33
C SER A 260 22.60 -8.50 -11.46
N ASP A 261 22.34 -7.56 -10.55
CA ASP A 261 23.34 -7.03 -9.62
C ASP A 261 23.74 -8.07 -8.56
N GLY A 262 22.80 -8.88 -8.08
CA GLY A 262 23.07 -9.99 -7.17
C GLY A 262 23.90 -11.09 -7.83
N GLU A 263 23.63 -11.43 -9.09
CA GLU A 263 24.43 -12.39 -9.86
C GLU A 263 25.87 -11.90 -10.07
N LYS A 264 26.06 -10.64 -10.44
CA LYS A 264 27.39 -10.05 -10.62
C LYS A 264 28.18 -10.01 -9.31
N SER A 265 27.54 -9.53 -8.24
CA SER A 265 28.16 -9.45 -6.91
C SER A 265 28.52 -10.84 -6.37
N GLY A 266 27.63 -11.83 -6.52
CA GLY A 266 27.89 -13.21 -6.13
C GLY A 266 29.05 -13.84 -6.92
N HIS A 267 29.13 -13.56 -8.23
CA HIS A 267 30.23 -14.04 -9.06
C HIS A 267 31.56 -13.39 -8.68
N GLU A 268 31.59 -12.07 -8.44
CA GLU A 268 32.80 -11.34 -8.02
C GLU A 268 33.28 -11.80 -6.64
N THR A 269 32.36 -11.98 -5.68
CA THR A 269 32.71 -12.44 -4.33
C THR A 269 33.21 -13.87 -4.37
N GLY A 270 32.51 -14.79 -5.04
CA GLY A 270 32.92 -16.19 -5.17
C GLY A 270 34.26 -16.36 -5.88
N PHE A 271 34.53 -15.54 -6.90
CA PHE A 271 35.82 -15.55 -7.59
C PHE A 271 36.98 -15.04 -6.69
N SER A 272 36.72 -13.98 -5.89
CA SER A 272 37.69 -13.44 -4.94
C SER A 272 37.99 -14.43 -3.83
N GLU A 273 36.99 -15.02 -3.20
CA GLU A 273 37.14 -16.01 -2.13
C GLU A 273 37.79 -17.29 -2.62
N GLY A 274 37.44 -17.78 -3.81
CA GLY A 274 38.04 -18.97 -4.40
C GLY A 274 39.52 -18.74 -4.73
N ARG A 275 39.91 -17.55 -5.15
CA ARG A 275 41.32 -17.18 -5.43
C ARG A 275 42.12 -17.07 -4.15
N GLU A 276 41.60 -16.47 -3.08
CA GLU A 276 42.26 -16.38 -1.77
C GLU A 276 42.46 -17.76 -1.13
N SER A 277 41.41 -18.60 -1.15
CA SER A 277 41.47 -19.98 -0.65
C SER A 277 42.52 -20.81 -1.40
N GLY A 278 42.50 -20.77 -2.73
CA GLY A 278 43.48 -21.48 -3.57
C GLY A 278 44.90 -21.03 -3.37
N PHE A 279 45.12 -19.72 -3.17
CA PHE A 279 46.43 -19.18 -2.88
C PHE A 279 46.96 -19.60 -1.50
N SER A 280 46.10 -19.58 -0.48
CA SER A 280 46.41 -20.04 0.89
C SER A 280 46.72 -21.53 0.95
N GLU A 281 45.92 -22.36 0.28
CA GLU A 281 46.15 -23.81 0.19
C GLU A 281 47.48 -24.11 -0.56
N GLY A 282 47.77 -23.41 -1.65
CA GLY A 282 49.02 -23.54 -2.40
C GLY A 282 50.25 -23.19 -1.57
N GLN A 283 50.20 -22.14 -0.76
CA GLN A 283 51.29 -21.79 0.16
C GLN A 283 51.53 -22.85 1.24
N ASN A 284 50.44 -23.41 1.80
CA ASN A 284 50.51 -24.46 2.80
C ASN A 284 51.11 -25.76 2.24
N HIS A 285 50.76 -26.13 1.00
CA HIS A 285 51.36 -27.28 0.32
C HIS A 285 52.87 -27.09 0.04
N ALA A 286 53.28 -25.92 -0.46
CA ALA A 286 54.67 -25.63 -0.69
C ALA A 286 55.53 -25.60 0.59
N ALA A 287 54.95 -25.17 1.72
CA ALA A 287 55.63 -25.20 3.03
C ALA A 287 55.83 -26.62 3.56
N ILE A 288 54.96 -27.57 3.24
CA ILE A 288 55.06 -28.97 3.65
C ILE A 288 56.11 -29.73 2.81
N GLU A 289 56.24 -29.41 1.53
CA GLU A 289 57.26 -30.06 0.64
C GLU A 289 58.70 -29.59 0.90
N THR A 290 58.90 -28.46 1.59
CA THR A 290 60.21 -27.91 1.90
C THR A 290 60.70 -28.20 3.34
N ALA A 291 59.94 -28.90 4.15
CA ALA A 291 60.27 -29.33 5.52
C ALA A 291 60.69 -30.80 5.57
#